data_2f9f477134dfaf995de9f0c777c529e9
#
_entry.id   2f9f477134dfaf995de9f0c777c529e9
#
_cell.length_a   1.000
_cell.length_b   1.000
_cell.length_c   1.000
_cell.angle_alpha   90.00
_cell.angle_beta   90.00
_cell.angle_gamma   90.00
#
_symmetry.space_group_name_H-M   'P 1'
#
loop_
_entity.id
_entity.type
_entity.pdbx_description
1 polymer ?
#
loop_
_entity_poly.entity_id
_entity_poly.type
_entity_poly.pdbx_seq_one_letter_code
_entity_poly.pdbx_strand_id
1 'polypeptide(L)'
;MNSKERKEARYIRRKNKRLNILKERSNKYCNINNVFCFHKVRYYANKCCNGVSYKKSTQNFKLHMFTIVSTTCNNIKNDNYVVGKTYKFQINERGKIRNIDAPHIKDRLVHKTLSNEILSPIYTPHMIYDNGASIKNKGFIFAIKRVKSKLYHWYRKYGLNGYVVLIDFSKFFPNCSHQTIHDTHRKYIFNNYTIKVIEDFLFICKGIALGVEIA
;
A
#
# COMPACT_ATOMS: atom_id res chain seq x y z
N MET A 1 45.87 -7.17 2.02
CA MET A 1 44.47 -7.19 2.49
C MET A 1 44.22 -8.48 3.26
N ASN A 2 43.98 -8.37 4.55
CA ASN A 2 43.80 -9.53 5.42
C ASN A 2 42.39 -10.14 5.27
N SER A 3 42.10 -11.28 5.89
CA SER A 3 40.80 -11.96 5.77
C SER A 3 39.63 -11.12 6.26
N LYS A 4 39.84 -10.28 7.27
CA LYS A 4 38.84 -9.38 7.87
C LYS A 4 38.48 -8.24 6.90
N GLU A 5 39.48 -7.61 6.32
CA GLU A 5 39.31 -6.55 5.29
C GLU A 5 38.56 -7.06 4.05
N ARG A 6 38.87 -8.31 3.60
CA ARG A 6 38.16 -8.92 2.47
C ARG A 6 36.69 -9.19 2.78
N LYS A 7 36.36 -9.57 4.02
CA LYS A 7 34.95 -9.78 4.45
C LYS A 7 34.21 -8.46 4.47
N GLU A 8 34.81 -7.41 4.99
CA GLU A 8 34.23 -6.07 5.06
C GLU A 8 34.02 -5.47 3.66
N ALA A 9 35.02 -5.53 2.80
CA ALA A 9 34.89 -5.08 1.41
C ALA A 9 33.76 -5.81 0.65
N ARG A 10 33.60 -7.13 0.87
CA ARG A 10 32.48 -7.89 0.30
C ARG A 10 31.13 -7.45 0.85
N TYR A 11 31.06 -7.18 2.15
CA TYR A 11 29.82 -6.68 2.79
C TYR A 11 29.43 -5.31 2.23
N ILE A 12 30.37 -4.37 2.17
CA ILE A 12 30.15 -3.01 1.62
C ILE A 12 29.68 -3.09 0.16
N ARG A 13 30.36 -3.88 -0.67
CA ARG A 13 29.96 -4.09 -2.08
C ARG A 13 28.53 -4.62 -2.22
N ARG A 14 28.15 -5.61 -1.40
CA ARG A 14 26.79 -6.16 -1.41
C ARG A 14 25.75 -5.15 -0.94
N LYS A 15 26.08 -4.36 0.10
CA LYS A 15 25.23 -3.29 0.62
C LYS A 15 25.00 -2.23 -0.45
N ASN A 16 26.04 -1.76 -1.11
CA ASN A 16 25.95 -0.75 -2.17
C ASN A 16 25.15 -1.27 -3.38
N LYS A 17 25.37 -2.53 -3.79
CA LYS A 17 24.59 -3.14 -4.86
C LYS A 17 23.09 -3.17 -4.54
N ARG A 18 22.73 -3.55 -3.30
CA ARG A 18 21.32 -3.54 -2.86
C ARG A 18 20.74 -2.13 -2.86
N LEU A 19 21.49 -1.15 -2.37
CA LEU A 19 21.06 0.25 -2.34
C LEU A 19 20.82 0.80 -3.75
N ASN A 20 21.70 0.50 -4.70
CA ASN A 20 21.55 0.93 -6.09
C ASN A 20 20.28 0.34 -6.71
N ILE A 21 19.99 -0.94 -6.50
CA ILE A 21 18.75 -1.58 -6.97
C ILE A 21 17.51 -0.89 -6.39
N LEU A 22 17.54 -0.50 -5.11
CA LEU A 22 16.44 0.23 -4.48
C LEU A 22 16.28 1.63 -5.09
N LYS A 23 17.37 2.36 -5.32
CA LYS A 23 17.35 3.67 -5.97
C LYS A 23 16.82 3.62 -7.40
N GLU A 24 17.28 2.67 -8.20
CA GLU A 24 16.81 2.46 -9.57
C GLU A 24 15.30 2.17 -9.59
N ARG A 25 14.82 1.31 -8.68
CA ARG A 25 13.41 0.99 -8.54
C ARG A 25 12.60 2.22 -8.12
N SER A 26 13.07 2.97 -7.12
CA SER A 26 12.43 4.22 -6.70
C SER A 26 12.34 5.20 -7.87
N ASN A 27 13.44 5.45 -8.59
CA ASN A 27 13.46 6.36 -9.74
C ASN A 27 12.49 5.92 -10.84
N LYS A 28 12.37 4.61 -11.07
CA LYS A 28 11.46 4.05 -12.07
C LYS A 28 9.99 4.29 -11.74
N TYR A 29 9.58 4.09 -10.48
CA TYR A 29 8.17 4.10 -10.08
C TYR A 29 7.72 5.41 -9.40
N CYS A 30 8.63 6.22 -8.85
CA CYS A 30 8.29 7.47 -8.16
C CYS A 30 8.30 8.70 -9.06
N ASN A 31 8.18 8.54 -10.36
CA ASN A 31 8.03 9.69 -11.26
C ASN A 31 6.57 10.13 -11.28
N ILE A 32 6.23 11.16 -10.51
CA ILE A 32 4.86 11.69 -10.36
C ILE A 32 4.24 12.07 -11.70
N ASN A 33 5.00 12.63 -12.64
CA ASN A 33 4.48 12.99 -13.96
C ASN A 33 4.02 11.77 -14.76
N ASN A 34 4.72 10.65 -14.66
CA ASN A 34 4.36 9.39 -15.28
C ASN A 34 3.21 8.68 -14.56
N VAL A 35 3.18 8.76 -13.23
CA VAL A 35 2.16 8.13 -12.39
C VAL A 35 0.82 8.84 -12.57
N PHE A 36 0.82 10.17 -12.48
CA PHE A 36 -0.38 11.00 -12.62
C PHE A 36 -0.57 11.50 -14.06
N CYS A 37 -0.30 10.67 -15.07
CA CYS A 37 -0.71 10.94 -16.43
C CYS A 37 -2.21 10.64 -16.60
N PHE A 38 -2.89 11.43 -17.44
CA PHE A 38 -4.34 11.40 -17.58
C PHE A 38 -4.92 10.01 -17.85
N HIS A 39 -4.33 9.23 -18.74
CA HIS A 39 -4.86 7.91 -19.12
C HIS A 39 -4.80 6.90 -17.98
N LYS A 40 -3.75 6.89 -17.16
CA LYS A 40 -3.62 6.01 -15.99
C LYS A 40 -4.63 6.39 -14.91
N VAL A 41 -4.70 7.68 -14.57
CA VAL A 41 -5.62 8.17 -13.55
C VAL A 41 -7.06 7.91 -13.98
N ARG A 42 -7.41 8.13 -15.26
CA ARG A 42 -8.72 7.77 -15.81
C ARG A 42 -9.03 6.27 -15.68
N TYR A 43 -8.05 5.41 -15.95
CA TYR A 43 -8.23 3.97 -15.76
C TYR A 43 -8.59 3.62 -14.32
N TYR A 44 -7.89 4.21 -13.34
CA TYR A 44 -8.20 4.02 -11.93
C TYR A 44 -9.51 4.69 -11.52
N ALA A 45 -9.89 5.81 -12.11
CA ALA A 45 -11.18 6.45 -11.89
C ALA A 45 -12.34 5.51 -12.24
N ASN A 46 -12.28 4.83 -13.38
CA ASN A 46 -13.26 3.81 -13.72
C ASN A 46 -13.30 2.67 -12.69
N LYS A 47 -12.13 2.21 -12.23
CA LYS A 47 -12.05 1.16 -11.19
C LYS A 47 -12.62 1.60 -9.84
N CYS A 48 -12.50 2.88 -9.48
CA CYS A 48 -13.12 3.42 -8.26
C CYS A 48 -14.66 3.37 -8.28
N CYS A 49 -15.26 3.32 -9.47
CA CYS A 49 -16.71 3.24 -9.64
C CYS A 49 -17.27 1.82 -9.55
N ASN A 50 -16.42 0.77 -9.60
CA ASN A 50 -16.86 -0.61 -9.60
C ASN A 50 -17.51 -0.99 -8.26
N GLY A 51 -18.65 -1.67 -8.31
CA GLY A 51 -19.40 -2.12 -7.12
C GLY A 51 -20.14 -1.00 -6.36
N VAL A 52 -19.96 0.28 -6.75
CA VAL A 52 -20.62 1.43 -6.09
C VAL A 52 -21.29 2.37 -7.09
N SER A 53 -21.54 1.92 -8.32
CA SER A 53 -22.12 2.74 -9.39
C SER A 53 -23.54 3.24 -9.10
N TYR A 54 -24.27 2.59 -8.20
CA TYR A 54 -25.60 2.98 -7.75
C TYR A 54 -25.60 4.21 -6.83
N LYS A 55 -24.47 4.55 -6.21
CA LYS A 55 -24.39 5.70 -5.29
C LYS A 55 -24.41 7.01 -6.04
N LYS A 56 -25.23 7.98 -5.58
CA LYS A 56 -25.35 9.32 -6.17
C LYS A 56 -23.99 10.02 -6.31
N SER A 57 -23.13 9.89 -5.29
CA SER A 57 -21.77 10.46 -5.33
C SER A 57 -20.91 9.87 -6.46
N THR A 58 -21.06 8.57 -6.76
CA THR A 58 -20.35 7.91 -7.85
C THR A 58 -20.93 8.30 -9.21
N GLN A 59 -22.24 8.50 -9.31
CA GLN A 59 -22.89 8.97 -10.54
C GLN A 59 -22.44 10.39 -10.88
N ASN A 60 -22.44 11.29 -9.90
CA ASN A 60 -21.90 12.65 -10.07
C ASN A 60 -20.41 12.63 -10.44
N PHE A 61 -19.62 11.76 -9.84
CA PHE A 61 -18.21 11.58 -10.20
C PHE A 61 -18.05 11.13 -11.66
N LYS A 62 -18.88 10.20 -12.13
CA LYS A 62 -18.85 9.73 -13.53
C LYS A 62 -19.20 10.84 -14.52
N LEU A 63 -20.20 11.68 -14.23
CA LEU A 63 -20.59 12.82 -15.08
C LEU A 63 -19.43 13.79 -15.28
N HIS A 64 -18.65 14.06 -14.24
CA HIS A 64 -17.55 15.03 -14.26
C HIS A 64 -16.16 14.36 -14.29
N MET A 65 -16.08 13.08 -14.65
CA MET A 65 -14.86 12.28 -14.53
C MET A 65 -13.65 12.89 -15.23
N PHE A 66 -13.83 13.36 -16.47
CA PHE A 66 -12.71 13.92 -17.24
C PHE A 66 -12.14 15.19 -16.60
N THR A 67 -13.00 16.09 -16.17
CA THR A 67 -12.61 17.32 -15.47
C THR A 67 -11.92 17.00 -14.15
N ILE A 68 -12.50 16.09 -13.35
CA ILE A 68 -11.94 15.67 -12.06
C ILE A 68 -10.56 15.02 -12.24
N VAL A 69 -10.41 14.13 -13.22
CA VAL A 69 -9.14 13.48 -13.53
C VAL A 69 -8.09 14.50 -13.95
N SER A 70 -8.44 15.42 -14.87
CA SER A 70 -7.53 16.46 -15.34
C SER A 70 -7.07 17.37 -14.20
N THR A 71 -8.02 17.88 -13.41
CA THR A 71 -7.74 18.74 -12.26
C THR A 71 -6.88 18.02 -11.21
N THR A 72 -7.19 16.74 -10.90
CA THR A 72 -6.42 15.95 -9.96
C THR A 72 -4.98 15.77 -10.44
N CYS A 73 -4.78 15.41 -11.71
CA CYS A 73 -3.44 15.28 -12.29
C CYS A 73 -2.64 16.58 -12.19
N ASN A 74 -3.24 17.71 -12.54
CA ASN A 74 -2.58 19.02 -12.50
C ASN A 74 -2.26 19.44 -11.06
N ASN A 75 -3.20 19.28 -10.13
CA ASN A 75 -3.01 19.67 -8.74
C ASN A 75 -1.88 18.85 -8.07
N ILE A 76 -1.84 17.55 -8.31
CA ILE A 76 -0.75 16.72 -7.75
C ILE A 76 0.59 17.07 -8.38
N LYS A 77 0.68 17.30 -9.68
CA LYS A 77 1.93 17.70 -10.34
C LYS A 77 2.48 19.03 -9.87
N ASN A 78 1.59 19.95 -9.51
CA ASN A 78 1.91 21.32 -9.09
C ASN A 78 1.98 21.48 -7.55
N ASP A 79 1.92 20.40 -6.78
CA ASP A 79 1.87 20.40 -5.30
C ASP A 79 0.73 21.22 -4.69
N ASN A 80 -0.40 21.30 -5.41
CA ASN A 80 -1.58 22.07 -5.01
C ASN A 80 -2.77 21.18 -4.63
N TYR A 81 -2.55 19.87 -4.46
CA TYR A 81 -3.62 18.96 -4.09
C TYR A 81 -3.92 19.04 -2.60
N VAL A 82 -5.17 19.31 -2.27
CA VAL A 82 -5.65 19.33 -0.89
C VAL A 82 -6.49 18.09 -0.64
N VAL A 83 -6.09 17.31 0.35
CA VAL A 83 -6.82 16.09 0.74
C VAL A 83 -8.13 16.48 1.41
N GLY A 84 -9.22 15.86 1.00
CA GLY A 84 -10.55 16.12 1.51
C GLY A 84 -10.81 15.50 2.89
N LYS A 85 -11.89 15.94 3.54
CA LYS A 85 -12.35 15.34 4.80
C LYS A 85 -12.89 13.93 4.56
N THR A 86 -12.63 13.02 5.49
CA THR A 86 -13.19 11.67 5.47
C THR A 86 -14.63 11.65 5.96
N TYR A 87 -15.44 10.71 5.45
CA TYR A 87 -16.76 10.39 5.98
C TYR A 87 -16.65 9.36 7.08
N LYS A 88 -17.09 9.74 8.28
CA LYS A 88 -17.08 8.85 9.46
C LYS A 88 -18.43 8.16 9.60
N PHE A 89 -18.43 6.84 9.67
CA PHE A 89 -19.62 6.05 9.95
C PHE A 89 -19.25 4.76 10.67
N GLN A 90 -20.26 4.14 11.28
CA GLN A 90 -20.09 2.87 11.98
C GLN A 90 -20.69 1.73 11.15
N ILE A 91 -20.03 0.59 11.14
CA ILE A 91 -20.56 -0.65 10.62
C ILE A 91 -20.60 -1.70 11.74
N ASN A 92 -21.63 -2.50 11.77
CA ASN A 92 -21.69 -3.69 12.62
C ASN A 92 -21.35 -4.91 11.75
N GLU A 93 -20.19 -5.51 12.01
CA GLU A 93 -19.74 -6.70 11.32
C GLU A 93 -19.66 -7.86 12.31
N ARG A 94 -20.62 -8.78 12.22
CA ARG A 94 -20.72 -9.96 13.09
C ARG A 94 -20.70 -9.62 14.60
N GLY A 95 -21.46 -8.61 15.00
CA GLY A 95 -21.52 -8.15 16.39
C GLY A 95 -20.39 -7.22 16.82
N LYS A 96 -19.41 -6.94 15.95
CA LYS A 96 -18.33 -5.99 16.21
C LYS A 96 -18.59 -4.65 15.54
N ILE A 97 -18.71 -3.59 16.33
CA ILE A 97 -18.85 -2.22 15.84
C ILE A 97 -17.47 -1.73 15.40
N ARG A 98 -17.37 -1.28 14.15
CA ARG A 98 -16.16 -0.70 13.56
C ARG A 98 -16.43 0.73 13.14
N ASN A 99 -15.59 1.66 13.56
CA ASN A 99 -15.57 3.03 13.07
C ASN A 99 -14.79 3.06 11.74
N ILE A 100 -15.43 3.54 10.70
CA ILE A 100 -14.83 3.63 9.36
C ILE A 100 -14.65 5.10 9.01
N ASP A 101 -13.45 5.45 8.58
CA ASP A 101 -13.09 6.75 8.00
C ASP A 101 -12.91 6.60 6.49
N ALA A 102 -13.99 6.77 5.74
CA ALA A 102 -13.95 6.59 4.29
C ALA A 102 -13.54 7.88 3.57
N PRO A 103 -12.50 7.87 2.74
CA PRO A 103 -12.14 9.02 1.93
C PRO A 103 -13.17 9.27 0.82
N HIS A 104 -13.27 10.52 0.39
CA HIS A 104 -14.09 10.91 -0.76
C HIS A 104 -13.60 10.20 -2.03
N ILE A 105 -14.51 10.01 -3.02
CA ILE A 105 -14.16 9.26 -4.25
C ILE A 105 -12.99 9.89 -5.03
N LYS A 106 -12.79 11.22 -4.96
CA LYS A 106 -11.63 11.91 -5.54
C LYS A 106 -10.32 11.48 -4.87
N ASP A 107 -10.31 11.40 -3.54
CA ASP A 107 -9.14 10.98 -2.78
C ASP A 107 -8.88 9.49 -2.95
N ARG A 108 -9.95 8.67 -3.00
CA ARG A 108 -9.83 7.24 -3.34
C ARG A 108 -9.18 7.01 -4.71
N LEU A 109 -9.43 7.89 -5.68
CA LEU A 109 -8.76 7.85 -6.97
C LEU A 109 -7.24 8.01 -6.83
N VAL A 110 -6.81 8.99 -6.03
CA VAL A 110 -5.38 9.21 -5.77
C VAL A 110 -4.78 8.03 -5.00
N HIS A 111 -5.44 7.55 -3.93
CA HIS A 111 -5.02 6.36 -3.19
C HIS A 111 -4.82 5.16 -4.11
N LYS A 112 -5.79 4.89 -4.98
CA LYS A 112 -5.73 3.75 -5.90
C LYS A 112 -4.59 3.89 -6.91
N THR A 113 -4.34 5.10 -7.38
CA THR A 113 -3.22 5.39 -8.30
C THR A 113 -1.88 5.19 -7.58
N LEU A 114 -1.69 5.79 -6.40
CA LEU A 114 -0.46 5.63 -5.60
C LEU A 114 -0.19 4.17 -5.22
N SER A 115 -1.22 3.47 -4.75
CA SER A 115 -1.11 2.07 -4.35
C SER A 115 -0.66 1.17 -5.50
N ASN A 116 -1.24 1.31 -6.69
CA ASN A 116 -0.95 0.41 -7.80
C ASN A 116 0.29 0.80 -8.60
N GLU A 117 0.56 2.09 -8.77
CA GLU A 117 1.67 2.56 -9.62
C GLU A 117 2.97 2.74 -8.84
N ILE A 118 2.92 2.99 -7.53
CA ILE A 118 4.10 3.27 -6.71
C ILE A 118 4.30 2.19 -5.64
N LEU A 119 3.34 2.05 -4.70
CA LEU A 119 3.56 1.24 -3.51
C LEU A 119 3.66 -0.26 -3.83
N SER A 120 2.73 -0.77 -4.62
CA SER A 120 2.71 -2.19 -4.99
C SER A 120 4.00 -2.63 -5.71
N PRO A 121 4.49 -1.97 -6.78
CA PRO A 121 5.74 -2.37 -7.43
C PRO A 121 6.99 -2.16 -6.59
N ILE A 122 6.98 -1.22 -5.64
CA ILE A 122 8.11 -0.99 -4.74
C ILE A 122 8.15 -2.03 -3.62
N TYR A 123 7.02 -2.28 -2.93
CA TYR A 123 7.00 -3.10 -1.73
C TYR A 123 6.81 -4.60 -1.98
N THR A 124 6.03 -5.00 -3.00
CA THR A 124 5.74 -6.42 -3.25
C THR A 124 6.99 -7.32 -3.31
N PRO A 125 8.10 -6.90 -3.95
CA PRO A 125 9.31 -7.73 -4.00
C PRO A 125 10.03 -7.90 -2.65
N HIS A 126 9.67 -7.11 -1.64
CA HIS A 126 10.25 -7.16 -0.29
C HIS A 126 9.34 -7.88 0.72
N MET A 127 8.10 -8.17 0.31
CA MET A 127 7.16 -8.89 1.16
C MET A 127 7.51 -10.38 1.22
N ILE A 128 7.20 -11.01 2.34
CA ILE A 128 7.36 -12.46 2.48
C ILE A 128 6.47 -13.19 1.46
N TYR A 129 6.97 -14.29 0.91
CA TYR A 129 6.25 -15.06 -0.12
C TYR A 129 4.85 -15.50 0.35
N ASP A 130 4.71 -15.91 1.61
CA ASP A 130 3.47 -16.44 2.18
C ASP A 130 2.48 -15.34 2.62
N ASN A 131 2.76 -14.05 2.32
CA ASN A 131 1.78 -12.99 2.53
C ASN A 131 0.57 -13.19 1.60
N GLY A 132 -0.59 -13.45 2.19
CA GLY A 132 -1.87 -13.64 1.48
C GLY A 132 -2.72 -12.37 1.39
N ALA A 133 -2.28 -11.25 1.97
CA ALA A 133 -3.05 -10.01 2.01
C ALA A 133 -2.51 -8.98 1.02
N SER A 134 -3.41 -8.22 0.39
CA SER A 134 -3.11 -7.03 -0.44
C SER A 134 -2.15 -7.25 -1.62
N ILE A 135 -1.87 -8.48 -2.01
CA ILE A 135 -1.03 -8.81 -3.17
C ILE A 135 -1.90 -9.40 -4.28
N LYS A 136 -1.74 -8.89 -5.49
CA LYS A 136 -2.45 -9.41 -6.67
C LYS A 136 -2.17 -10.92 -6.85
N ASN A 137 -3.21 -11.69 -7.17
CA ASN A 137 -3.18 -13.15 -7.32
C ASN A 137 -2.88 -13.94 -6.03
N LYS A 138 -2.78 -13.27 -4.90
CA LYS A 138 -2.75 -13.87 -3.57
C LYS A 138 -4.00 -13.43 -2.81
N GLY A 139 -4.44 -14.21 -1.87
CA GLY A 139 -5.65 -13.93 -1.11
C GLY A 139 -5.92 -15.08 -0.14
N PHE A 140 -7.11 -15.11 0.42
CA PHE A 140 -7.53 -16.11 1.41
C PHE A 140 -7.28 -17.56 0.94
N ILE A 141 -7.66 -17.90 -0.30
CA ILE A 141 -7.44 -19.24 -0.85
C ILE A 141 -5.95 -19.59 -0.96
N PHE A 142 -5.13 -18.63 -1.40
CA PHE A 142 -3.68 -18.81 -1.43
C PHE A 142 -3.14 -19.08 -0.03
N ALA A 143 -3.52 -18.27 0.96
CA ALA A 143 -3.07 -18.42 2.34
C ALA A 143 -3.43 -19.80 2.92
N ILE A 144 -4.69 -20.27 2.74
CA ILE A 144 -5.12 -21.60 3.17
C ILE A 144 -4.28 -22.70 2.52
N LYS A 145 -4.08 -22.64 1.19
CA LYS A 145 -3.26 -23.64 0.49
C LYS A 145 -1.83 -23.70 1.04
N ARG A 146 -1.25 -22.53 1.36
CA ARG A 146 0.11 -22.44 1.94
C ARG A 146 0.17 -23.05 3.34
N VAL A 147 -0.79 -22.69 4.22
CA VAL A 147 -0.87 -23.26 5.57
C VAL A 147 -1.04 -24.78 5.49
N LYS A 148 -1.99 -25.27 4.67
CA LYS A 148 -2.21 -26.72 4.47
C LYS A 148 -0.93 -27.43 4.02
N SER A 149 -0.22 -26.88 3.05
CA SER A 149 1.03 -27.46 2.56
C SER A 149 2.10 -27.53 3.65
N LYS A 150 2.25 -26.46 4.44
CA LYS A 150 3.24 -26.44 5.56
C LYS A 150 2.88 -27.41 6.66
N LEU A 151 1.62 -27.49 7.05
CA LEU A 151 1.15 -28.46 8.05
C LEU A 151 1.34 -29.90 7.57
N TYR A 152 1.07 -30.18 6.30
CA TYR A 152 1.29 -31.50 5.73
C TYR A 152 2.78 -31.91 5.74
N HIS A 153 3.69 -31.00 5.37
CA HIS A 153 5.14 -31.25 5.43
C HIS A 153 5.62 -31.47 6.85
N TRP A 154 5.12 -30.69 7.81
CA TRP A 154 5.41 -30.87 9.22
C TRP A 154 4.94 -32.24 9.73
N TYR A 155 3.69 -32.57 9.45
CA TYR A 155 3.08 -33.85 9.86
C TYR A 155 3.88 -35.07 9.33
N ARG A 156 4.29 -35.01 8.08
CA ARG A 156 5.11 -36.10 7.49
C ARG A 156 6.46 -36.27 8.18
N LYS A 157 7.03 -35.23 8.74
CA LYS A 157 8.37 -35.25 9.35
C LYS A 157 8.31 -35.53 10.85
N TYR A 158 7.31 -35.01 11.54
CA TYR A 158 7.27 -34.97 13.00
C TYR A 158 5.96 -35.54 13.59
N GLY A 159 5.05 -36.01 12.77
CA GLY A 159 3.73 -36.49 13.22
C GLY A 159 2.89 -35.37 13.83
N LEU A 160 2.23 -35.67 14.94
CA LEU A 160 1.42 -34.72 15.70
C LEU A 160 2.23 -33.89 16.72
N ASN A 161 3.54 -34.06 16.78
CA ASN A 161 4.38 -33.31 17.71
C ASN A 161 4.63 -31.90 17.20
N GLY A 162 3.99 -30.91 17.81
CA GLY A 162 4.17 -29.51 17.48
C GLY A 162 3.02 -28.62 17.91
N TYR A 163 3.23 -27.32 17.75
CA TYR A 163 2.23 -26.30 18.13
C TYR A 163 1.98 -25.35 16.95
N VAL A 164 0.76 -24.88 16.85
CA VAL A 164 0.38 -23.80 15.95
C VAL A 164 0.19 -22.54 16.78
N VAL A 165 0.99 -21.51 16.52
CA VAL A 165 0.89 -20.21 17.20
C VAL A 165 0.13 -19.24 16.29
N LEU A 166 -0.96 -18.69 16.80
CA LEU A 166 -1.72 -17.61 16.14
C LEU A 166 -1.38 -16.31 16.84
N ILE A 167 -0.94 -15.32 16.05
CA ILE A 167 -0.62 -13.98 16.52
C ILE A 167 -1.53 -12.98 15.83
N ASP A 168 -2.23 -12.14 16.61
CA ASP A 168 -3.05 -11.04 16.11
C ASP A 168 -2.71 -9.75 16.87
N PHE A 169 -2.64 -8.63 16.14
CA PHE A 169 -2.35 -7.32 16.73
C PHE A 169 -3.65 -6.58 17.01
N SER A 170 -3.95 -6.38 18.29
CA SER A 170 -5.14 -5.60 18.68
C SER A 170 -5.02 -4.15 18.21
N LYS A 171 -6.10 -3.66 17.58
CA LYS A 171 -6.20 -2.27 17.11
C LYS A 171 -4.98 -1.83 16.28
N PHE A 172 -4.49 -2.68 15.37
CA PHE A 172 -3.29 -2.41 14.57
C PHE A 172 -3.33 -1.04 13.89
N PHE A 173 -4.37 -0.76 13.09
CA PHE A 173 -4.47 0.49 12.33
C PHE A 173 -4.47 1.75 13.20
N PRO A 174 -5.28 1.89 14.27
CA PRO A 174 -5.24 3.07 15.14
C PRO A 174 -3.91 3.26 15.89
N ASN A 175 -3.16 2.18 16.12
CA ASN A 175 -1.92 2.19 16.88
C ASN A 175 -0.67 2.26 16.01
N CYS A 176 -0.81 2.30 14.69
CA CYS A 176 0.33 2.39 13.77
C CYS A 176 0.99 3.77 13.89
N SER A 177 2.29 3.78 14.19
CA SER A 177 3.06 5.02 14.34
C SER A 177 3.37 5.63 12.96
N HIS A 178 3.04 6.91 12.77
CA HIS A 178 3.40 7.67 11.56
C HIS A 178 4.91 7.70 11.35
N GLN A 179 5.71 7.82 12.42
CA GLN A 179 7.16 7.80 12.33
C GLN A 179 7.68 6.47 11.76
N THR A 180 7.13 5.34 12.21
CA THR A 180 7.52 4.01 11.70
C THR A 180 7.17 3.86 10.21
N ILE A 181 6.05 4.42 9.77
CA ILE A 181 5.63 4.43 8.38
C ILE A 181 6.58 5.29 7.56
N HIS A 182 6.86 6.52 8.02
CA HIS A 182 7.81 7.44 7.39
C HIS A 182 9.19 6.80 7.20
N ASP A 183 9.75 6.20 8.27
CA ASP A 183 11.04 5.54 8.22
C ASP A 183 11.04 4.35 7.26
N THR A 184 9.90 3.65 7.16
CA THR A 184 9.75 2.55 6.21
C THR A 184 9.72 3.08 4.78
N HIS A 185 9.00 4.17 4.50
CA HIS A 185 9.00 4.79 3.17
C HIS A 185 10.41 5.22 2.75
N ARG A 186 11.17 5.87 3.64
CA ARG A 186 12.54 6.31 3.36
C ARG A 186 13.54 5.18 3.09
N LYS A 187 13.27 3.96 3.49
CA LYS A 187 14.09 2.79 3.13
C LYS A 187 13.98 2.40 1.66
N TYR A 188 12.83 2.66 1.03
CA TYR A 188 12.51 2.16 -0.31
C TYR A 188 12.22 3.25 -1.33
N ILE A 189 11.81 4.44 -0.89
CA ILE A 189 11.46 5.59 -1.73
C ILE A 189 12.47 6.71 -1.46
N PHE A 190 13.16 7.14 -2.52
CA PHE A 190 14.20 8.18 -2.44
C PHE A 190 13.72 9.54 -2.95
N ASN A 191 12.51 9.64 -3.48
CA ASN A 191 11.89 10.88 -3.92
C ASN A 191 11.07 11.49 -2.77
N ASN A 192 11.53 12.60 -2.21
CA ASN A 192 10.90 13.29 -1.08
C ASN A 192 9.48 13.77 -1.40
N TYR A 193 9.25 14.25 -2.63
CA TYR A 193 7.93 14.69 -3.04
C TYR A 193 6.92 13.53 -3.07
N THR A 194 7.32 12.38 -3.59
CA THR A 194 6.49 11.17 -3.57
C THR A 194 6.15 10.74 -2.15
N ILE A 195 7.12 10.78 -1.23
CA ILE A 195 6.87 10.48 0.19
C ILE A 195 5.85 11.46 0.77
N LYS A 196 6.03 12.77 0.57
CA LYS A 196 5.09 13.79 1.01
C LYS A 196 3.67 13.50 0.54
N VAL A 197 3.48 13.28 -0.77
CA VAL A 197 2.17 12.99 -1.35
C VAL A 197 1.53 11.74 -0.74
N ILE A 198 2.29 10.68 -0.48
CA ILE A 198 1.77 9.46 0.16
C ILE A 198 1.35 9.75 1.61
N GLU A 199 2.15 10.47 2.35
CA GLU A 199 1.94 10.76 3.77
C GLU A 199 0.79 11.74 3.99
N ASP A 200 0.58 12.72 3.12
CA ASP A 200 -0.57 13.63 3.14
C ASP A 200 -1.91 12.86 3.15
N PHE A 201 -1.94 11.70 2.48
CA PHE A 201 -3.13 10.85 2.47
C PHE A 201 -3.18 9.83 3.62
N LEU A 202 -2.04 9.37 4.14
CA LEU A 202 -2.01 8.40 5.22
C LEU A 202 -2.25 9.04 6.59
N PHE A 203 -1.75 10.26 6.79
CA PHE A 203 -1.72 10.90 8.10
C PHE A 203 -2.92 11.82 8.38
N ILE A 204 -4.05 11.53 7.75
CA ILE A 204 -5.30 12.27 7.95
C ILE A 204 -5.85 12.12 9.38
N CYS A 205 -5.50 11.02 10.08
CA CYS A 205 -5.95 10.73 11.43
C CYS A 205 -4.81 10.12 12.28
N LYS A 206 -5.04 9.96 13.58
CA LYS A 206 -4.12 9.22 14.46
C LYS A 206 -4.06 7.75 13.99
N GLY A 207 -2.87 7.27 13.70
CA GLY A 207 -2.68 5.96 13.09
C GLY A 207 -3.02 5.96 11.58
N ILE A 208 -3.58 4.87 11.09
CA ILE A 208 -4.03 4.73 9.70
C ILE A 208 -5.54 4.58 9.69
N ALA A 209 -6.23 5.37 8.86
CA ALA A 209 -7.67 5.29 8.71
C ALA A 209 -8.12 3.96 8.12
N LEU A 210 -9.10 3.31 8.75
CA LEU A 210 -9.76 2.14 8.15
C LEU A 210 -10.53 2.57 6.90
N GLY A 211 -10.21 1.95 5.77
CA GLY A 211 -10.82 2.25 4.47
C GLY A 211 -9.92 3.03 3.51
N VAL A 212 -8.71 3.37 3.94
CA VAL A 212 -7.67 3.92 3.06
C VAL A 212 -6.99 2.79 2.29
N GLU A 213 -6.97 2.87 0.97
CA GLU A 213 -6.47 1.79 0.09
C GLU A 213 -4.93 1.67 0.08
N ILE A 214 -4.23 2.69 0.56
CA ILE A 214 -2.75 2.72 0.63
C ILE A 214 -2.19 2.30 1.98
N ALA A 215 -3.05 1.87 2.90
CA ALA A 215 -2.68 1.39 4.24
C ALA A 215 -2.18 -0.07 4.24
#